data_8b8ba1183c63c09ede0e29ffbe271bb0
#
_entry.id   8b8ba1183c63c09ede0e29ffbe271bb0
#
_cell.length_a   1.000
_cell.length_b   1.000
_cell.length_c   1.000
_cell.angle_alpha   90.00
_cell.angle_beta   90.00
_cell.angle_gamma   90.00
#
_symmetry.space_group_name_H-M   'P 1'
#
loop_
_entity.id
_entity.type
_entity.pdbx_description
1 polymer ?
#
loop_
_entity_poly.entity_id
_entity_poly.type
_entity_poly.pdbx_seq_one_letter_code
_entity_poly.pdbx_strand_id
1 'polypeptide(L)'
;MTEIRSVVPDRRAMYILSLIGFFAIFSTTLSKNPVLPLFSQALGAGDAVIGVIAAVSPLAGILFSFPVGVLSDHLGRRRLLIASGVIFLSAPFFYLLIFNPLWLIPVRFFHGMATAILGPVIAAMIAERFPENTGEMLGQYSSATLIGRSLAPLVGGAIISFFVFYPSLISYRIVYLAAAVVAVPVLLLILLYRGENAGPLKVLPFSAFRTSFVAFFSNRKLRATAFVDMATYFAFGAFETFLPLVLLSGGMGAYQAGILFAAQTLIIALTKPFFGRIADQIDKRIQIIIGLLILGCSVAVIPFASSFAAFLLVSALFAVGMSLSTVATSAYTADIAKKEQMGASMGALSSVMDIGHSAGPLVTGIIIAGSGYGAGFLASFLITAVVCGFFVLSVRDR
;
A
#
# COMPACT_ATOMS: atom_id res chain seq x y z
N MET A 1 33.79 7.56 -36.12
CA MET A 1 32.34 7.81 -36.30
C MET A 1 31.59 6.65 -35.69
N THR A 2 31.30 6.74 -34.42
CA THR A 2 30.49 5.77 -33.67
C THR A 2 29.05 6.19 -33.86
N GLU A 3 28.27 5.36 -34.56
CA GLU A 3 26.84 5.55 -34.73
C GLU A 3 26.18 5.61 -33.34
N ILE A 4 25.70 6.79 -32.96
CA ILE A 4 24.73 6.95 -31.88
C ILE A 4 23.42 6.38 -32.44
N ARG A 5 23.21 5.07 -32.28
CA ARG A 5 21.86 4.49 -32.38
C ARG A 5 21.03 5.16 -31.32
N SER A 6 20.19 6.09 -31.70
CA SER A 6 19.09 6.58 -30.90
C SER A 6 18.21 5.37 -30.57
N VAL A 7 18.42 4.80 -29.38
CA VAL A 7 17.56 3.73 -28.86
C VAL A 7 16.18 4.38 -28.61
N VAL A 8 15.31 4.27 -29.61
CA VAL A 8 13.88 4.60 -29.38
C VAL A 8 13.45 3.79 -28.19
N PRO A 9 12.98 4.41 -27.09
CA PRO A 9 12.56 3.66 -25.91
C PRO A 9 11.56 2.59 -26.33
N ASP A 10 11.80 1.34 -25.91
CA ASP A 10 10.89 0.23 -26.26
C ASP A 10 9.56 0.42 -25.53
N ARG A 11 8.72 1.30 -26.07
CA ARG A 11 7.40 1.65 -25.52
C ARG A 11 6.56 0.41 -25.27
N ARG A 12 6.75 -0.65 -26.07
CA ARG A 12 6.04 -1.92 -25.90
C ARG A 12 6.38 -2.58 -24.57
N ALA A 13 7.65 -2.62 -24.18
CA ALA A 13 8.08 -3.16 -22.89
C ALA A 13 7.44 -2.38 -21.73
N MET A 14 7.43 -1.05 -21.81
CA MET A 14 6.83 -0.21 -20.77
C MET A 14 5.31 -0.44 -20.64
N TYR A 15 4.58 -0.55 -21.76
CA TYR A 15 3.16 -0.86 -21.74
C TYR A 15 2.88 -2.23 -21.11
N ILE A 16 3.68 -3.26 -21.43
CA ILE A 16 3.53 -4.60 -20.82
C ILE A 16 3.77 -4.53 -19.30
N LEU A 17 4.85 -3.87 -18.85
CA LEU A 17 5.13 -3.72 -17.41
C LEU A 17 4.01 -2.95 -16.69
N SER A 18 3.50 -1.89 -17.31
CA SER A 18 2.37 -1.12 -16.76
C SER A 18 1.08 -1.94 -16.66
N LEU A 19 0.79 -2.76 -17.67
CA LEU A 19 -0.37 -3.67 -17.65
C LEU A 19 -0.21 -4.77 -16.59
N ILE A 20 0.99 -5.34 -16.45
CA ILE A 20 1.29 -6.29 -15.35
C ILE A 20 0.98 -5.62 -14.01
N GLY A 21 1.48 -4.41 -13.78
CA GLY A 21 1.23 -3.65 -12.56
C GLY A 21 -0.25 -3.35 -12.33
N PHE A 22 -0.95 -2.90 -13.37
CA PHE A 22 -2.38 -2.63 -13.32
C PHE A 22 -3.19 -3.86 -12.88
N PHE A 23 -3.05 -4.98 -13.59
CA PHE A 23 -3.81 -6.20 -13.29
C PHE A 23 -3.43 -6.82 -11.95
N ALA A 24 -2.14 -6.81 -11.58
CA ALA A 24 -1.67 -7.32 -10.31
C ALA A 24 -2.25 -6.52 -9.14
N ILE A 25 -2.17 -5.19 -9.20
CA ILE A 25 -2.70 -4.32 -8.14
C ILE A 25 -4.22 -4.32 -8.14
N PHE A 26 -4.88 -4.40 -9.30
CA PHE A 26 -6.33 -4.57 -9.37
C PHE A 26 -6.77 -5.87 -8.68
N SER A 27 -6.17 -7.02 -9.01
CA SER A 27 -6.51 -8.32 -8.41
C SER A 27 -6.29 -8.35 -6.89
N THR A 28 -5.13 -7.89 -6.42
CA THR A 28 -4.83 -7.90 -4.97
C THR A 28 -5.71 -6.91 -4.20
N THR A 29 -6.00 -5.73 -4.76
CA THR A 29 -6.90 -4.75 -4.13
C THR A 29 -8.34 -5.24 -4.13
N LEU A 30 -8.80 -5.88 -5.19
CA LEU A 30 -10.11 -6.53 -5.28
C LEU A 30 -10.27 -7.61 -4.20
N SER A 31 -9.21 -8.36 -3.93
CA SER A 31 -9.17 -9.40 -2.88
C SER A 31 -9.06 -8.82 -1.45
N LYS A 32 -8.84 -7.51 -1.32
CA LYS A 32 -8.60 -6.84 -0.03
C LYS A 32 -9.74 -5.90 0.35
N ASN A 33 -10.03 -4.90 -0.49
CA ASN A 33 -10.91 -3.79 -0.12
C ASN A 33 -12.20 -3.75 -0.96
N PRO A 34 -13.36 -3.67 -0.34
CA PRO A 34 -13.70 -3.82 1.08
C PRO A 34 -13.92 -5.28 1.51
N VAL A 35 -13.56 -6.24 0.66
CA VAL A 35 -13.96 -7.65 0.69
C VAL A 35 -13.41 -8.37 1.91
N LEU A 36 -12.12 -8.24 2.20
CA LEU A 36 -11.44 -9.04 3.22
C LEU A 36 -11.99 -8.85 4.64
N PRO A 37 -12.16 -7.63 5.18
CA PRO A 37 -12.73 -7.47 6.51
C PRO A 37 -14.16 -7.96 6.58
N LEU A 38 -15.00 -7.70 5.56
CA LEU A 38 -16.37 -8.17 5.50
C LEU A 38 -16.47 -9.71 5.40
N PHE A 39 -15.62 -10.33 4.59
CA PHE A 39 -15.54 -11.78 4.48
C PHE A 39 -15.05 -12.42 5.79
N SER A 40 -14.03 -11.84 6.42
CA SER A 40 -13.52 -12.31 7.70
C SER A 40 -14.62 -12.29 8.78
N GLN A 41 -15.39 -11.20 8.85
CA GLN A 41 -16.53 -11.08 9.76
C GLN A 41 -17.64 -12.10 9.42
N ALA A 42 -17.96 -12.29 8.14
CA ALA A 42 -18.96 -13.27 7.70
C ALA A 42 -18.54 -14.73 8.01
N LEU A 43 -17.24 -14.99 8.12
CA LEU A 43 -16.68 -16.27 8.61
C LEU A 43 -16.68 -16.40 10.14
N GLY A 44 -17.15 -15.39 10.88
CA GLY A 44 -17.20 -15.38 12.34
C GLY A 44 -15.93 -14.86 13.03
N ALA A 45 -15.05 -14.15 12.31
CA ALA A 45 -13.89 -13.53 12.95
C ALA A 45 -14.31 -12.33 13.81
N GLY A 46 -13.81 -12.26 15.05
CA GLY A 46 -13.86 -11.04 15.85
C GLY A 46 -12.84 -9.99 15.38
N ASP A 47 -13.00 -8.74 15.82
CA ASP A 47 -12.23 -7.59 15.35
C ASP A 47 -10.71 -7.76 15.55
N ALA A 48 -10.27 -8.37 16.67
CA ALA A 48 -8.85 -8.67 16.88
C ALA A 48 -8.28 -9.61 15.81
N VAL A 49 -9.03 -10.66 15.43
CA VAL A 49 -8.63 -11.62 14.40
C VAL A 49 -8.63 -10.96 13.04
N ILE A 50 -9.61 -10.09 12.73
CA ILE A 50 -9.64 -9.29 11.49
C ILE A 50 -8.41 -8.40 11.40
N GLY A 51 -8.02 -7.76 12.50
CA GLY A 51 -6.81 -6.97 12.61
C GLY A 51 -5.54 -7.77 12.29
N VAL A 52 -5.42 -8.98 12.83
CA VAL A 52 -4.30 -9.90 12.52
C VAL A 52 -4.30 -10.25 11.03
N ILE A 53 -5.45 -10.67 10.46
CA ILE A 53 -5.58 -11.05 9.05
C ILE A 53 -5.14 -9.89 8.13
N ALA A 54 -5.53 -8.66 8.45
CA ALA A 54 -5.15 -7.48 7.67
C ALA A 54 -3.65 -7.16 7.77
N ALA A 55 -3.05 -7.35 8.95
CA ALA A 55 -1.64 -7.05 9.25
C ALA A 55 -0.65 -7.97 8.52
N VAL A 56 -1.05 -9.19 8.21
CA VAL A 56 -0.13 -10.24 7.73
C VAL A 56 0.45 -9.96 6.34
N SER A 57 -0.31 -9.33 5.43
CA SER A 57 0.19 -9.05 4.08
C SER A 57 1.26 -7.96 4.04
N PRO A 58 1.13 -6.80 4.74
CA PRO A 58 2.26 -5.86 4.90
C PRO A 58 3.46 -6.49 5.63
N LEU A 59 3.23 -7.39 6.60
CA LEU A 59 4.31 -8.12 7.26
C LEU A 59 5.10 -8.98 6.27
N ALA A 60 4.43 -9.65 5.32
CA ALA A 60 5.12 -10.34 4.22
C ALA A 60 5.96 -9.36 3.38
N GLY A 61 5.48 -8.14 3.14
CA GLY A 61 6.25 -7.07 2.51
C GLY A 61 7.56 -6.78 3.24
N ILE A 62 7.52 -6.57 4.54
CA ILE A 62 8.70 -6.30 5.39
C ILE A 62 9.71 -7.46 5.28
N LEU A 63 9.24 -8.70 5.32
CA LEU A 63 10.10 -9.87 5.36
C LEU A 63 10.72 -10.20 3.99
N PHE A 64 10.00 -9.98 2.89
CA PHE A 64 10.41 -10.46 1.57
C PHE A 64 10.92 -9.38 0.62
N SER A 65 10.49 -8.11 0.74
CA SER A 65 10.86 -7.09 -0.26
C SER A 65 12.38 -6.89 -0.36
N PHE A 66 13.09 -6.89 0.76
CA PHE A 66 14.55 -6.76 0.75
C PHE A 66 15.27 -8.03 0.28
N PRO A 67 15.01 -9.24 0.83
CA PRO A 67 15.62 -10.46 0.32
C PRO A 67 15.38 -10.69 -1.17
N VAL A 68 14.18 -10.36 -1.65
CA VAL A 68 13.82 -10.47 -3.07
C VAL A 68 14.63 -9.52 -3.94
N GLY A 69 14.85 -8.29 -3.50
CA GLY A 69 15.74 -7.36 -4.20
C GLY A 69 17.11 -7.97 -4.47
N VAL A 70 17.74 -8.53 -3.41
CA VAL A 70 19.04 -9.22 -3.52
C VAL A 70 18.94 -10.50 -4.37
N LEU A 71 17.90 -11.30 -4.15
CA LEU A 71 17.70 -12.59 -4.82
C LEU A 71 17.43 -12.40 -6.33
N SER A 72 16.81 -11.26 -6.72
CA SER A 72 16.49 -10.96 -8.11
C SER A 72 17.73 -10.85 -9.00
N ASP A 73 18.85 -10.42 -8.44
CA ASP A 73 20.10 -10.28 -9.15
C ASP A 73 20.81 -11.62 -9.35
N HIS A 74 20.57 -12.60 -8.45
CA HIS A 74 21.17 -13.93 -8.52
C HIS A 74 20.32 -14.95 -9.30
N LEU A 75 19.00 -14.99 -9.04
CA LEU A 75 18.09 -15.96 -9.68
C LEU A 75 17.58 -15.48 -11.04
N GLY A 76 17.76 -14.19 -11.34
CA GLY A 76 17.22 -13.53 -12.52
C GLY A 76 15.79 -13.01 -12.31
N ARG A 77 15.57 -11.77 -12.74
CA ARG A 77 14.31 -11.02 -12.55
C ARG A 77 13.08 -11.74 -13.09
N ARG A 78 13.22 -12.39 -14.26
CA ARG A 78 12.12 -13.11 -14.92
C ARG A 78 11.60 -14.27 -14.08
N ARG A 79 12.48 -15.04 -13.41
CA ARG A 79 12.06 -16.17 -12.56
C ARG A 79 11.23 -15.69 -11.37
N LEU A 80 11.64 -14.60 -10.73
CA LEU A 80 10.91 -14.01 -9.62
C LEU A 80 9.58 -13.41 -10.06
N LEU A 81 9.52 -12.76 -11.24
CA LEU A 81 8.24 -12.31 -11.80
C LEU A 81 7.29 -13.47 -12.06
N ILE A 82 7.78 -14.59 -12.63
CA ILE A 82 6.95 -15.78 -12.83
C ILE A 82 6.44 -16.32 -11.49
N ALA A 83 7.30 -16.42 -10.47
CA ALA A 83 6.88 -16.83 -9.13
C ALA A 83 5.79 -15.91 -8.56
N SER A 84 5.97 -14.58 -8.68
CA SER A 84 4.96 -13.59 -8.29
C SER A 84 3.66 -13.79 -9.08
N GLY A 85 3.72 -13.95 -10.40
CA GLY A 85 2.55 -14.18 -11.25
C GLY A 85 1.78 -15.45 -10.90
N VAL A 86 2.49 -16.54 -10.57
CA VAL A 86 1.88 -17.79 -10.09
C VAL A 86 1.18 -17.57 -8.75
N ILE A 87 1.79 -16.82 -7.82
CA ILE A 87 1.16 -16.50 -6.54
C ILE A 87 -0.07 -15.63 -6.75
N PHE A 88 -0.01 -14.58 -7.60
CA PHE A 88 -1.18 -13.76 -7.92
C PHE A 88 -2.34 -14.56 -8.48
N LEU A 89 -2.05 -15.52 -9.35
CA LEU A 89 -3.08 -16.38 -9.94
C LEU A 89 -3.64 -17.38 -8.94
N SER A 90 -2.79 -18.02 -8.12
CA SER A 90 -3.21 -19.11 -7.22
C SER A 90 -3.84 -18.61 -5.92
N ALA A 91 -3.37 -17.48 -5.37
CA ALA A 91 -3.86 -16.97 -4.08
C ALA A 91 -5.38 -16.73 -4.03
N PRO A 92 -6.04 -16.13 -5.04
CA PRO A 92 -7.49 -15.96 -5.03
C PRO A 92 -8.26 -17.28 -4.94
N PHE A 93 -7.76 -18.37 -5.51
CA PHE A 93 -8.39 -19.70 -5.40
C PHE A 93 -8.34 -20.24 -3.97
N PHE A 94 -7.27 -19.98 -3.22
CA PHE A 94 -7.21 -20.41 -1.82
C PHE A 94 -8.28 -19.76 -0.95
N TYR A 95 -8.67 -18.50 -1.23
CA TYR A 95 -9.77 -17.86 -0.50
C TYR A 95 -11.12 -18.58 -0.73
N LEU A 96 -11.32 -19.23 -1.88
CA LEU A 96 -12.56 -19.97 -2.17
C LEU A 96 -12.74 -21.19 -1.25
N LEU A 97 -11.63 -21.75 -0.76
CA LEU A 97 -11.59 -22.97 0.06
C LEU A 97 -11.69 -22.65 1.56
N ILE A 98 -11.82 -21.38 1.95
CA ILE A 98 -11.81 -20.99 3.36
C ILE A 98 -13.20 -21.05 3.96
N PHE A 99 -13.31 -21.74 5.09
CA PHE A 99 -14.50 -21.86 5.95
C PHE A 99 -14.22 -21.42 7.38
N ASN A 100 -12.96 -21.31 7.80
CA ASN A 100 -12.54 -20.83 9.10
C ASN A 100 -11.65 -19.60 8.91
N PRO A 101 -11.94 -18.46 9.58
CA PRO A 101 -11.21 -17.21 9.36
C PRO A 101 -9.72 -17.29 9.65
N LEU A 102 -9.26 -18.18 10.52
CA LEU A 102 -7.84 -18.32 10.83
C LEU A 102 -6.99 -18.77 9.62
N TRP A 103 -7.59 -19.50 8.68
CA TRP A 103 -6.91 -19.88 7.43
C TRP A 103 -6.68 -18.69 6.48
N LEU A 104 -7.34 -17.55 6.72
CA LEU A 104 -7.02 -16.33 5.99
C LEU A 104 -5.60 -15.84 6.30
N ILE A 105 -5.06 -16.13 7.48
CA ILE A 105 -3.72 -15.69 7.89
C ILE A 105 -2.64 -16.24 6.93
N PRO A 106 -2.46 -17.57 6.76
CA PRO A 106 -1.47 -18.11 5.83
C PRO A 106 -1.75 -17.73 4.37
N VAL A 107 -3.02 -17.67 3.94
CA VAL A 107 -3.36 -17.27 2.57
C VAL A 107 -3.01 -15.79 2.32
N ARG A 108 -3.25 -14.90 3.28
CA ARG A 108 -2.86 -13.49 3.21
C ARG A 108 -1.34 -13.31 3.18
N PHE A 109 -0.62 -14.10 3.97
CA PHE A 109 0.84 -14.10 3.94
C PHE A 109 1.35 -14.50 2.56
N PHE A 110 0.85 -15.62 2.04
CA PHE A 110 1.19 -16.12 0.71
C PHE A 110 0.87 -15.08 -0.38
N HIS A 111 -0.33 -14.49 -0.36
CA HIS A 111 -0.71 -13.46 -1.33
C HIS A 111 0.16 -12.18 -1.18
N GLY A 112 0.53 -11.81 0.05
CA GLY A 112 1.43 -10.67 0.32
C GLY A 112 2.81 -10.83 -0.30
N MET A 113 3.34 -12.07 -0.36
CA MET A 113 4.61 -12.35 -1.04
C MET A 113 4.59 -11.94 -2.52
N ALA A 114 3.44 -12.07 -3.21
CA ALA A 114 3.34 -11.69 -4.62
C ALA A 114 3.66 -10.21 -4.85
N THR A 115 3.07 -9.32 -4.03
CA THR A 115 3.32 -7.87 -4.11
C THR A 115 4.73 -7.50 -3.65
N ALA A 116 5.23 -8.18 -2.61
CA ALA A 116 6.59 -8.00 -2.11
C ALA A 116 7.66 -8.35 -3.16
N ILE A 117 7.37 -9.29 -4.05
CA ILE A 117 8.24 -9.66 -5.16
C ILE A 117 8.07 -8.70 -6.34
N LEU A 118 6.83 -8.41 -6.75
CA LEU A 118 6.53 -7.71 -7.98
C LEU A 118 7.12 -6.30 -8.00
N GLY A 119 6.89 -5.52 -6.94
CA GLY A 119 7.26 -4.11 -6.88
C GLY A 119 8.74 -3.86 -7.11
N PRO A 120 9.63 -4.39 -6.26
CA PRO A 120 11.08 -4.21 -6.41
C PRO A 120 11.63 -4.73 -7.74
N VAL A 121 11.14 -5.88 -8.20
CA VAL A 121 11.61 -6.49 -9.46
C VAL A 121 11.24 -5.63 -10.66
N ILE A 122 10.00 -5.16 -10.77
CA ILE A 122 9.59 -4.29 -11.89
C ILE A 122 10.31 -2.93 -11.82
N ALA A 123 10.45 -2.33 -10.63
CA ALA A 123 11.14 -1.06 -10.48
C ALA A 123 12.60 -1.17 -10.95
N ALA A 124 13.27 -2.25 -10.60
CA ALA A 124 14.62 -2.52 -11.05
C ALA A 124 14.70 -2.74 -12.58
N MET A 125 13.76 -3.50 -13.16
CA MET A 125 13.70 -3.70 -14.63
C MET A 125 13.48 -2.39 -15.39
N ILE A 126 12.64 -1.50 -14.86
CA ILE A 126 12.41 -0.18 -15.44
C ILE A 126 13.70 0.65 -15.37
N ALA A 127 14.37 0.68 -14.23
CA ALA A 127 15.62 1.44 -14.05
C ALA A 127 16.74 0.97 -14.99
N GLU A 128 16.84 -0.34 -15.24
CA GLU A 128 17.84 -0.90 -16.16
C GLU A 128 17.54 -0.62 -17.62
N ARG A 129 16.26 -0.72 -18.00
CA ARG A 129 15.88 -0.58 -19.39
C ARG A 129 15.75 0.87 -19.85
N PHE A 130 15.47 1.78 -18.92
CA PHE A 130 15.23 3.20 -19.19
C PHE A 130 16.09 4.09 -18.28
N PRO A 131 17.44 3.97 -18.31
CA PRO A 131 18.31 4.68 -17.36
C PRO A 131 18.22 6.19 -17.48
N GLU A 132 17.97 6.74 -18.68
CA GLU A 132 17.85 8.18 -18.92
C GLU A 132 16.49 8.76 -18.49
N ASN A 133 15.42 7.93 -18.48
CA ASN A 133 14.04 8.35 -18.23
C ASN A 133 13.40 7.53 -17.10
N THR A 134 14.18 6.99 -16.17
CA THR A 134 13.72 6.09 -15.11
C THR A 134 12.56 6.68 -14.31
N GLY A 135 12.64 7.96 -13.94
CA GLY A 135 11.60 8.65 -13.15
C GLY A 135 10.26 8.74 -13.89
N GLU A 136 10.29 9.09 -15.18
CA GLU A 136 9.09 9.15 -16.02
C GLU A 136 8.43 7.77 -16.16
N MET A 137 9.23 6.74 -16.43
CA MET A 137 8.74 5.37 -16.61
C MET A 137 8.18 4.78 -15.31
N LEU A 138 8.81 5.02 -14.17
CA LEU A 138 8.27 4.66 -12.85
C LEU A 138 6.97 5.42 -12.55
N GLY A 139 6.88 6.69 -12.96
CA GLY A 139 5.65 7.48 -12.87
C GLY A 139 4.51 6.88 -13.69
N GLN A 140 4.77 6.45 -14.93
CA GLN A 140 3.80 5.78 -15.79
C GLN A 140 3.34 4.45 -15.18
N TYR A 141 4.26 3.62 -14.68
CA TYR A 141 3.96 2.39 -13.97
C TYR A 141 3.08 2.65 -12.74
N SER A 142 3.45 3.63 -11.92
CA SER A 142 2.68 4.02 -10.73
C SER A 142 1.28 4.49 -11.08
N SER A 143 1.11 5.24 -12.17
CA SER A 143 -0.20 5.69 -12.65
C SER A 143 -1.09 4.51 -13.02
N ALA A 144 -0.55 3.52 -13.75
CA ALA A 144 -1.28 2.31 -14.12
C ALA A 144 -1.73 1.52 -12.87
N THR A 145 -0.85 1.36 -11.87
CA THR A 145 -1.18 0.69 -10.61
C THR A 145 -2.23 1.45 -9.80
N LEU A 146 -2.20 2.79 -9.79
CA LEU A 146 -3.19 3.63 -9.11
C LEU A 146 -4.59 3.49 -9.73
N ILE A 147 -4.69 3.40 -11.06
CA ILE A 147 -5.97 3.14 -11.73
C ILE A 147 -6.54 1.79 -11.27
N GLY A 148 -5.72 0.73 -11.26
CA GLY A 148 -6.13 -0.57 -10.75
C GLY A 148 -6.61 -0.51 -9.29
N ARG A 149 -5.86 0.19 -8.44
CA ARG A 149 -6.20 0.39 -7.02
C ARG A 149 -7.50 1.17 -6.80
N SER A 150 -7.80 2.13 -7.66
CA SER A 150 -9.04 2.93 -7.56
C SER A 150 -10.27 2.16 -8.02
N LEU A 151 -10.17 1.38 -9.09
CA LEU A 151 -11.30 0.67 -9.67
C LEU A 151 -11.68 -0.60 -8.87
N ALA A 152 -10.70 -1.29 -8.30
CA ALA A 152 -10.92 -2.57 -7.64
C ALA A 152 -11.95 -2.53 -6.49
N PRO A 153 -11.94 -1.57 -5.56
CA PRO A 153 -12.92 -1.51 -4.49
C PRO A 153 -14.36 -1.30 -4.99
N LEU A 154 -14.54 -0.50 -6.07
CA LEU A 154 -15.85 -0.31 -6.71
C LEU A 154 -16.40 -1.64 -7.24
N VAL A 155 -15.56 -2.37 -7.97
CA VAL A 155 -15.95 -3.66 -8.54
C VAL A 155 -16.25 -4.67 -7.44
N GLY A 156 -15.40 -4.76 -6.41
CA GLY A 156 -15.60 -5.67 -5.28
C GLY A 156 -16.87 -5.36 -4.50
N GLY A 157 -17.09 -4.08 -4.18
CA GLY A 157 -18.29 -3.61 -3.50
C GLY A 157 -19.56 -3.84 -4.32
N ALA A 158 -19.51 -3.59 -5.64
CA ALA A 158 -20.63 -3.82 -6.56
C ALA A 158 -21.00 -5.30 -6.63
N ILE A 159 -20.02 -6.20 -6.77
CA ILE A 159 -20.26 -7.66 -6.80
C ILE A 159 -20.91 -8.11 -5.49
N ILE A 160 -20.39 -7.72 -4.33
CA ILE A 160 -20.96 -8.12 -3.04
C ILE A 160 -22.41 -7.64 -2.93
N SER A 161 -22.69 -6.39 -3.31
CA SER A 161 -24.02 -5.80 -3.20
C SER A 161 -25.00 -6.40 -4.21
N PHE A 162 -24.55 -6.75 -5.41
CA PHE A 162 -25.39 -7.40 -6.43
C PHE A 162 -25.84 -8.80 -5.99
N PHE A 163 -24.95 -9.54 -5.32
CA PHE A 163 -25.23 -10.90 -4.85
C PHE A 163 -25.65 -10.95 -3.37
N VAL A 164 -26.11 -9.84 -2.77
CA VAL A 164 -26.48 -9.76 -1.34
C VAL A 164 -27.60 -10.70 -0.93
N PHE A 165 -28.50 -11.04 -1.86
CA PHE A 165 -29.63 -11.96 -1.61
C PHE A 165 -29.25 -13.45 -1.63
N TYR A 166 -28.02 -13.79 -2.02
CA TYR A 166 -27.51 -15.16 -1.98
C TYR A 166 -26.92 -15.49 -0.61
N PRO A 167 -26.72 -16.79 -0.28
CA PRO A 167 -26.10 -17.21 0.98
C PRO A 167 -24.81 -16.43 1.27
N SER A 168 -24.62 -16.05 2.50
CA SER A 168 -23.68 -15.02 2.97
C SER A 168 -22.23 -15.10 2.46
N LEU A 169 -21.72 -16.29 2.11
CA LEU A 169 -20.35 -16.45 1.62
C LEU A 169 -20.21 -16.44 0.10
N ILE A 170 -21.31 -16.61 -0.65
CA ILE A 170 -21.26 -16.72 -2.13
C ILE A 170 -20.80 -15.40 -2.75
N SER A 171 -21.33 -14.27 -2.32
CA SER A 171 -20.95 -12.97 -2.84
C SER A 171 -19.45 -12.70 -2.74
N TYR A 172 -18.84 -13.02 -1.60
CA TYR A 172 -17.39 -12.88 -1.38
C TYR A 172 -16.58 -13.84 -2.26
N ARG A 173 -17.04 -15.09 -2.40
CA ARG A 173 -16.38 -16.08 -3.26
C ARG A 173 -16.39 -15.66 -4.72
N ILE A 174 -17.48 -15.07 -5.20
CA ILE A 174 -17.55 -14.50 -6.55
C ILE A 174 -16.50 -13.38 -6.74
N VAL A 175 -16.27 -12.54 -5.73
CA VAL A 175 -15.21 -11.52 -5.80
C VAL A 175 -13.83 -12.16 -5.89
N TYR A 176 -13.53 -13.19 -5.11
CA TYR A 176 -12.26 -13.90 -5.21
C TYR A 176 -12.09 -14.62 -6.55
N LEU A 177 -13.18 -15.17 -7.13
CA LEU A 177 -13.16 -15.73 -8.48
C LEU A 177 -12.87 -14.63 -9.53
N ALA A 178 -13.52 -13.47 -9.41
CA ALA A 178 -13.22 -12.32 -10.26
C ALA A 178 -11.77 -11.87 -10.14
N ALA A 179 -11.22 -11.84 -8.90
CA ALA A 179 -9.81 -11.54 -8.68
C ALA A 179 -8.87 -12.56 -9.33
N ALA A 180 -9.23 -13.86 -9.33
CA ALA A 180 -8.49 -14.90 -10.03
C ALA A 180 -8.51 -14.68 -11.55
N VAL A 181 -9.66 -14.36 -12.12
CA VAL A 181 -9.81 -14.05 -13.56
C VAL A 181 -8.95 -12.85 -13.95
N VAL A 182 -8.96 -11.78 -13.14
CA VAL A 182 -8.12 -10.59 -13.34
C VAL A 182 -6.63 -10.90 -13.19
N ALA A 183 -6.25 -11.89 -12.40
CA ALA A 183 -4.87 -12.30 -12.25
C ALA A 183 -4.33 -13.12 -13.44
N VAL A 184 -5.18 -13.71 -14.27
CA VAL A 184 -4.76 -14.45 -15.49
C VAL A 184 -3.87 -13.58 -16.39
N PRO A 185 -4.26 -12.36 -16.79
CA PRO A 185 -3.40 -11.48 -17.57
C PRO A 185 -2.04 -11.20 -16.94
N VAL A 186 -1.93 -11.18 -15.59
CA VAL A 186 -0.63 -10.96 -14.92
C VAL A 186 0.37 -12.02 -15.33
N LEU A 187 0.01 -13.30 -15.15
CA LEU A 187 0.91 -14.41 -15.48
C LEU A 187 1.14 -14.49 -17.00
N LEU A 188 0.11 -14.32 -17.82
CA LEU A 188 0.23 -14.36 -19.29
C LEU A 188 1.19 -13.26 -19.80
N LEU A 189 1.03 -12.03 -19.33
CA LEU A 189 1.90 -10.92 -19.72
C LEU A 189 3.34 -11.13 -19.28
N ILE A 190 3.56 -11.69 -18.06
CA ILE A 190 4.89 -12.05 -17.57
C ILE A 190 5.52 -13.12 -18.46
N LEU A 191 4.77 -14.14 -18.88
CA LEU A 191 5.27 -15.21 -19.75
C LEU A 191 5.58 -14.70 -21.16
N LEU A 192 4.77 -13.77 -21.67
CA LEU A 192 4.97 -13.13 -22.98
C LEU A 192 6.09 -12.08 -22.96
N TYR A 193 6.43 -11.53 -21.80
CA TYR A 193 7.50 -10.56 -21.66
C TYR A 193 8.86 -11.23 -21.88
N ARG A 194 9.47 -10.99 -23.04
CA ARG A 194 10.80 -11.47 -23.40
C ARG A 194 11.86 -10.40 -23.11
N GLY A 195 11.89 -9.89 -21.87
CA GLY A 195 12.98 -9.03 -21.43
C GLY A 195 14.30 -9.80 -21.34
N GLU A 196 15.37 -9.26 -21.89
CA GLU A 196 16.71 -9.79 -21.65
C GLU A 196 17.00 -9.77 -20.15
N ASN A 197 17.68 -10.81 -19.66
CA ASN A 197 18.24 -10.78 -18.31
C ASN A 197 19.33 -9.71 -18.33
N ALA A 198 19.02 -8.51 -17.85
CA ALA A 198 20.01 -7.49 -17.63
C ALA A 198 21.11 -8.08 -16.72
N GLY A 199 22.36 -7.75 -17.02
CA GLY A 199 23.50 -8.23 -16.22
C GLY A 199 23.34 -7.83 -14.74
N PRO A 200 24.07 -8.47 -13.83
CA PRO A 200 23.92 -8.25 -12.40
C PRO A 200 24.18 -6.79 -12.07
N LEU A 201 23.17 -6.12 -11.49
CA LEU A 201 23.39 -4.84 -10.82
C LEU A 201 24.34 -5.07 -9.64
N LYS A 202 25.20 -4.09 -9.35
CA LYS A 202 26.02 -4.11 -8.14
C LYS A 202 25.11 -4.09 -6.92
N VAL A 203 24.85 -5.25 -6.36
CA VAL A 203 24.07 -5.38 -5.13
C VAL A 203 24.88 -4.79 -3.99
N LEU A 204 24.26 -3.85 -3.25
CA LEU A 204 24.84 -3.42 -1.99
C LEU A 204 24.81 -4.61 -1.01
N PRO A 205 25.96 -4.99 -0.41
CA PRO A 205 26.00 -6.08 0.55
C PRO A 205 25.08 -5.76 1.75
N PHE A 206 24.51 -6.77 2.37
CA PHE A 206 23.62 -6.62 3.53
C PHE A 206 24.23 -5.74 4.64
N SER A 207 25.56 -5.80 4.81
CA SER A 207 26.31 -4.96 5.73
C SER A 207 26.16 -3.47 5.39
N ALA A 208 26.21 -3.09 4.11
CA ALA A 208 26.02 -1.71 3.69
C ALA A 208 24.59 -1.22 3.94
N PHE A 209 23.58 -2.08 3.70
CA PHE A 209 22.18 -1.78 4.05
C PHE A 209 22.03 -1.57 5.57
N ARG A 210 22.54 -2.48 6.38
CA ARG A 210 22.50 -2.35 7.85
C ARG A 210 23.17 -1.05 8.32
N THR A 211 24.33 -0.73 7.76
CA THR A 211 25.05 0.52 8.11
C THR A 211 24.22 1.75 7.73
N SER A 212 23.63 1.77 6.54
CA SER A 212 22.78 2.88 6.08
C SER A 212 21.49 2.99 6.89
N PHE A 213 20.88 1.87 7.25
CA PHE A 213 19.68 1.83 8.09
C PHE A 213 19.97 2.37 9.49
N VAL A 214 21.08 1.94 10.10
CA VAL A 214 21.53 2.47 11.41
C VAL A 214 21.85 3.97 11.31
N ALA A 215 22.52 4.41 10.26
CA ALA A 215 22.83 5.82 10.02
C ALA A 215 21.56 6.67 9.86
N PHE A 216 20.54 6.14 9.14
CA PHE A 216 19.24 6.80 9.00
C PHE A 216 18.58 7.03 10.37
N PHE A 217 18.48 6.00 11.21
CA PHE A 217 17.86 6.11 12.53
C PHE A 217 18.70 6.86 13.57
N SER A 218 20.01 7.01 13.35
CA SER A 218 20.88 7.85 14.18
C SER A 218 20.63 9.33 13.94
N ASN A 219 20.16 9.73 12.75
CA ASN A 219 19.79 11.10 12.48
C ASN A 219 18.43 11.43 13.11
N ARG A 220 18.39 12.37 14.05
CA ARG A 220 17.17 12.76 14.79
C ARG A 220 16.03 13.19 13.86
N LYS A 221 16.32 13.99 12.81
CA LYS A 221 15.33 14.51 11.87
C LYS A 221 14.79 13.38 10.99
N LEU A 222 15.64 12.51 10.44
CA LEU A 222 15.23 11.36 9.62
C LEU A 222 14.41 10.36 10.44
N ARG A 223 14.82 10.07 11.67
CA ARG A 223 14.06 9.20 12.58
C ARG A 223 12.68 9.77 12.89
N ALA A 224 12.58 11.07 13.14
CA ALA A 224 11.29 11.72 13.39
C ALA A 224 10.36 11.63 12.16
N THR A 225 10.91 11.81 10.95
CA THR A 225 10.17 11.66 9.69
C THR A 225 9.68 10.22 9.47
N ALA A 226 10.52 9.24 9.84
CA ALA A 226 10.13 7.83 9.77
C ALA A 226 8.95 7.52 10.71
N PHE A 227 8.93 8.06 11.92
CA PHE A 227 7.80 7.90 12.84
C PHE A 227 6.53 8.56 12.31
N VAL A 228 6.64 9.70 11.60
CA VAL A 228 5.49 10.32 10.92
C VAL A 228 4.90 9.38 9.87
N ASP A 229 5.75 8.81 9.02
CA ASP A 229 5.28 7.86 8.00
C ASP A 229 4.66 6.61 8.65
N MET A 230 5.29 6.09 9.70
CA MET A 230 4.74 4.97 10.47
C MET A 230 3.34 5.28 11.02
N ALA A 231 3.14 6.45 11.63
CA ALA A 231 1.85 6.86 12.17
C ALA A 231 0.80 7.10 11.07
N THR A 232 1.21 7.69 9.94
CA THR A 232 0.35 7.88 8.78
C THR A 232 -0.18 6.55 8.26
N TYR A 233 0.70 5.56 8.09
CA TYR A 233 0.30 4.23 7.58
C TYR A 233 -0.33 3.34 8.67
N PHE A 234 -0.06 3.61 9.95
CA PHE A 234 -0.80 3.02 11.06
C PHE A 234 -2.29 3.42 10.97
N ALA A 235 -2.55 4.72 10.88
CA ALA A 235 -3.92 5.22 10.74
C ALA A 235 -4.57 4.73 9.43
N PHE A 236 -3.82 4.65 8.34
CA PHE A 236 -4.31 4.10 7.08
C PHE A 236 -4.71 2.63 7.19
N GLY A 237 -3.87 1.78 7.80
CA GLY A 237 -4.17 0.36 8.01
C GLY A 237 -5.40 0.15 8.89
N ALA A 238 -5.56 0.94 9.96
CA ALA A 238 -6.74 0.94 10.81
C ALA A 238 -8.00 1.36 10.04
N PHE A 239 -7.91 2.49 9.31
CA PHE A 239 -9.00 3.01 8.48
C PHE A 239 -9.45 1.98 7.42
N GLU A 240 -8.50 1.48 6.63
CA GLU A 240 -8.76 0.55 5.53
C GLU A 240 -9.41 -0.76 5.99
N THR A 241 -9.04 -1.22 7.19
CA THR A 241 -9.52 -2.49 7.74
C THR A 241 -10.89 -2.35 8.40
N PHE A 242 -11.11 -1.31 9.20
CA PHE A 242 -12.31 -1.23 10.06
C PHE A 242 -13.42 -0.33 9.51
N LEU A 243 -13.13 0.57 8.55
CA LEU A 243 -14.17 1.41 7.93
C LEU A 243 -15.32 0.60 7.31
N PRO A 244 -15.07 -0.50 6.53
CA PRO A 244 -16.16 -1.30 5.97
C PRO A 244 -17.08 -1.92 7.04
N LEU A 245 -16.51 -2.28 8.19
CA LEU A 245 -17.27 -2.86 9.31
C LEU A 245 -18.12 -1.81 10.02
N VAL A 246 -17.58 -0.60 10.19
CA VAL A 246 -18.35 0.54 10.73
C VAL A 246 -19.51 0.90 9.79
N LEU A 247 -19.27 0.94 8.49
CA LEU A 247 -20.34 1.18 7.50
C LEU A 247 -21.43 0.12 7.59
N LEU A 248 -21.04 -1.16 7.67
CA LEU A 248 -21.98 -2.27 7.77
C LEU A 248 -22.81 -2.19 9.07
N SER A 249 -22.20 -1.87 10.21
CA SER A 249 -22.91 -1.69 11.48
C SER A 249 -23.87 -0.49 11.45
N GLY A 250 -23.60 0.52 10.61
CA GLY A 250 -24.48 1.66 10.32
C GLY A 250 -25.53 1.39 9.24
N GLY A 251 -25.72 0.13 8.81
CA GLY A 251 -26.71 -0.25 7.79
C GLY A 251 -26.31 0.07 6.34
N MET A 252 -25.04 0.42 6.10
CA MET A 252 -24.51 0.68 4.76
C MET A 252 -23.89 -0.58 4.18
N GLY A 253 -23.95 -0.75 2.83
CA GLY A 253 -23.46 -1.95 2.16
C GLY A 253 -22.01 -1.84 1.69
N ALA A 254 -21.52 -2.96 1.16
CA ALA A 254 -20.16 -3.05 0.59
C ALA A 254 -19.93 -2.11 -0.60
N TYR A 255 -20.96 -1.76 -1.36
CA TYR A 255 -20.86 -0.81 -2.48
C TYR A 255 -20.48 0.59 -2.01
N GLN A 256 -21.11 1.07 -0.92
CA GLN A 256 -20.75 2.35 -0.31
C GLN A 256 -19.29 2.35 0.15
N ALA A 257 -18.83 1.28 0.79
CA ALA A 257 -17.42 1.15 1.15
C ALA A 257 -16.49 1.17 -0.08
N GLY A 258 -16.91 0.52 -1.17
CA GLY A 258 -16.20 0.54 -2.46
C GLY A 258 -16.06 1.95 -3.03
N ILE A 259 -17.13 2.75 -3.01
CA ILE A 259 -17.11 4.16 -3.45
C ILE A 259 -16.14 4.98 -2.59
N LEU A 260 -16.17 4.83 -1.26
CA LEU A 260 -15.29 5.57 -0.34
C LEU A 260 -13.81 5.29 -0.63
N PHE A 261 -13.43 4.04 -0.79
CA PHE A 261 -12.04 3.67 -1.12
C PHE A 261 -11.59 4.13 -2.51
N ALA A 262 -12.48 4.07 -3.49
CA ALA A 262 -12.19 4.58 -4.82
C ALA A 262 -12.01 6.10 -4.82
N ALA A 263 -12.91 6.82 -4.16
CA ALA A 263 -12.82 8.29 -4.00
C ALA A 263 -11.54 8.67 -3.24
N GLN A 264 -11.23 7.99 -2.14
CA GLN A 264 -10.01 8.18 -1.38
C GLN A 264 -8.75 8.02 -2.24
N THR A 265 -8.65 6.92 -2.99
CA THR A 265 -7.50 6.64 -3.84
C THR A 265 -7.38 7.67 -4.97
N LEU A 266 -8.50 8.07 -5.56
CA LEU A 266 -8.54 9.10 -6.60
C LEU A 266 -8.10 10.47 -6.05
N ILE A 267 -8.59 10.86 -4.87
CA ILE A 267 -8.19 12.12 -4.22
C ILE A 267 -6.68 12.11 -3.94
N ILE A 268 -6.12 11.01 -3.40
CA ILE A 268 -4.69 10.87 -3.20
C ILE A 268 -3.93 11.03 -4.52
N ALA A 269 -4.38 10.37 -5.58
CA ALA A 269 -3.73 10.43 -6.89
C ALA A 269 -3.71 11.85 -7.48
N LEU A 270 -4.82 12.56 -7.38
CA LEU A 270 -4.97 13.92 -7.92
C LEU A 270 -4.23 14.98 -7.08
N THR A 271 -4.18 14.79 -5.77
CA THR A 271 -3.60 15.78 -4.85
C THR A 271 -2.08 15.63 -4.66
N LYS A 272 -1.52 14.44 -4.83
CA LYS A 272 -0.06 14.23 -4.68
C LYS A 272 0.80 15.15 -5.54
N PRO A 273 0.56 15.33 -6.86
CA PRO A 273 1.36 16.25 -7.67
C PRO A 273 1.22 17.71 -7.24
N PHE A 274 0.02 18.10 -6.78
CA PHE A 274 -0.25 19.44 -6.27
C PHE A 274 0.52 19.70 -4.97
N PHE A 275 0.44 18.79 -4.01
CA PHE A 275 1.16 18.92 -2.75
C PHE A 275 2.69 18.75 -2.90
N GLY A 276 3.15 18.05 -3.94
CA GLY A 276 4.56 18.03 -4.31
C GLY A 276 5.08 19.41 -4.67
N ARG A 277 4.36 20.14 -5.52
CA ARG A 277 4.72 21.53 -5.87
C ARG A 277 4.68 22.47 -4.66
N ILE A 278 3.72 22.28 -3.76
CA ILE A 278 3.65 23.04 -2.50
C ILE A 278 4.85 22.74 -1.61
N ALA A 279 5.28 21.48 -1.52
CA ALA A 279 6.44 21.08 -0.73
C ALA A 279 7.76 21.74 -1.20
N ASP A 280 7.83 22.15 -2.47
CA ASP A 280 8.96 22.90 -3.00
C ASP A 280 8.93 24.40 -2.64
N GLN A 281 7.77 24.93 -2.23
CA GLN A 281 7.54 26.36 -2.01
C GLN A 281 7.43 26.73 -0.53
N ILE A 282 6.99 25.82 0.33
CA ILE A 282 6.77 26.04 1.75
C ILE A 282 7.65 25.12 2.60
N ASP A 283 7.75 25.45 3.91
CA ASP A 283 8.43 24.56 4.85
C ASP A 283 7.72 23.20 4.94
N LYS A 284 8.40 22.15 4.50
CA LYS A 284 7.91 20.77 4.50
C LYS A 284 7.48 20.30 5.88
N ARG A 285 8.07 20.86 6.95
CA ARG A 285 7.71 20.55 8.35
C ARG A 285 6.28 20.97 8.65
N ILE A 286 5.86 22.14 8.18
CA ILE A 286 4.49 22.65 8.35
C ILE A 286 3.52 21.75 7.60
N GLN A 287 3.85 21.37 6.36
CA GLN A 287 3.03 20.48 5.55
C GLN A 287 2.84 19.10 6.20
N ILE A 288 3.89 18.53 6.81
CA ILE A 288 3.84 17.27 7.57
C ILE A 288 2.86 17.41 8.75
N ILE A 289 3.00 18.47 9.55
CA ILE A 289 2.18 18.70 10.73
C ILE A 289 0.70 18.81 10.34
N ILE A 290 0.39 19.65 9.34
CA ILE A 290 -0.98 19.83 8.84
C ILE A 290 -1.54 18.51 8.32
N GLY A 291 -0.75 17.77 7.53
CA GLY A 291 -1.14 16.46 7.00
C GLY A 291 -1.50 15.46 8.09
N LEU A 292 -0.66 15.33 9.13
CA LEU A 292 -0.91 14.44 10.27
C LEU A 292 -2.14 14.86 11.08
N LEU A 293 -2.34 16.16 11.31
CA LEU A 293 -3.50 16.67 12.05
C LEU A 293 -4.80 16.38 11.27
N ILE A 294 -4.85 16.70 9.96
CA ILE A 294 -6.03 16.43 9.13
C ILE A 294 -6.33 14.92 9.14
N LEU A 295 -5.33 14.08 8.90
CA LEU A 295 -5.48 12.63 8.88
C LEU A 295 -5.94 12.08 10.23
N GLY A 296 -5.29 12.48 11.32
CA GLY A 296 -5.64 12.03 12.66
C GLY A 296 -7.05 12.46 13.08
N CYS A 297 -7.40 13.73 12.87
CA CYS A 297 -8.75 14.23 13.16
C CYS A 297 -9.82 13.51 12.31
N SER A 298 -9.52 13.21 11.05
CA SER A 298 -10.44 12.44 10.19
C SER A 298 -10.74 11.07 10.77
N VAL A 299 -9.70 10.37 11.26
CA VAL A 299 -9.88 9.05 11.89
C VAL A 299 -10.70 9.16 13.18
N ALA A 300 -10.45 10.18 14.01
CA ALA A 300 -11.17 10.39 15.26
C ALA A 300 -12.68 10.63 15.06
N VAL A 301 -13.06 11.22 13.92
CA VAL A 301 -14.47 11.58 13.61
C VAL A 301 -15.26 10.39 13.04
N ILE A 302 -14.62 9.32 12.56
CA ILE A 302 -15.30 8.16 11.95
C ILE A 302 -16.46 7.62 12.81
N PRO A 303 -16.30 7.38 14.14
CA PRO A 303 -17.37 6.83 14.97
C PRO A 303 -18.60 7.72 15.11
N PHE A 304 -18.49 9.00 14.81
CA PHE A 304 -19.57 10.00 14.90
C PHE A 304 -20.28 10.23 13.57
N ALA A 305 -19.73 9.67 12.47
CA ALA A 305 -20.35 9.76 11.16
C ALA A 305 -21.57 8.81 11.08
N SER A 306 -22.73 9.34 10.72
CA SER A 306 -23.97 8.58 10.62
C SER A 306 -24.58 8.53 9.22
N SER A 307 -24.07 9.32 8.28
CA SER A 307 -24.56 9.37 6.91
C SER A 307 -23.44 9.06 5.90
N PHE A 308 -23.83 8.56 4.73
CA PHE A 308 -22.87 8.31 3.65
C PHE A 308 -22.08 9.56 3.25
N ALA A 309 -22.74 10.72 3.22
CA ALA A 309 -22.09 11.99 2.91
C ALA A 309 -21.03 12.37 3.96
N ALA A 310 -21.30 12.10 5.27
CA ALA A 310 -20.33 12.32 6.34
C ALA A 310 -19.11 11.41 6.17
N PHE A 311 -19.32 10.11 5.89
CA PHE A 311 -18.21 9.18 5.62
C PHE A 311 -17.42 9.57 4.37
N LEU A 312 -18.08 10.07 3.33
CA LEU A 312 -17.39 10.54 2.12
C LEU A 312 -16.50 11.75 2.43
N LEU A 313 -17.02 12.72 3.19
CA LEU A 313 -16.26 13.90 3.61
C LEU A 313 -15.05 13.48 4.48
N VAL A 314 -15.26 12.62 5.47
CA VAL A 314 -14.19 12.13 6.35
C VAL A 314 -13.13 11.38 5.54
N SER A 315 -13.54 10.51 4.58
CA SER A 315 -12.62 9.78 3.70
C SER A 315 -11.85 10.72 2.78
N ALA A 316 -12.48 11.79 2.30
CA ALA A 316 -11.83 12.83 1.48
C ALA A 316 -10.78 13.61 2.29
N LEU A 317 -11.13 14.05 3.50
CA LEU A 317 -10.19 14.73 4.41
C LEU A 317 -9.02 13.82 4.79
N PHE A 318 -9.30 12.53 5.09
CA PHE A 318 -8.28 11.54 5.35
C PHE A 318 -7.32 11.40 4.15
N ALA A 319 -7.84 11.32 2.92
CA ALA A 319 -7.05 11.23 1.69
C ALA A 319 -6.15 12.46 1.48
N VAL A 320 -6.68 13.66 1.73
CA VAL A 320 -5.91 14.91 1.68
C VAL A 320 -4.81 14.91 2.72
N GLY A 321 -5.10 14.57 3.98
CA GLY A 321 -4.12 14.48 5.05
C GLY A 321 -3.01 13.47 4.75
N MET A 322 -3.37 12.28 4.24
CA MET A 322 -2.43 11.26 3.82
C MET A 322 -1.54 11.72 2.67
N SER A 323 -2.11 12.39 1.68
CA SER A 323 -1.36 12.92 0.53
C SER A 323 -0.37 14.00 0.97
N LEU A 324 -0.82 14.95 1.81
CA LEU A 324 0.02 16.00 2.38
C LEU A 324 1.20 15.41 3.16
N SER A 325 0.91 14.51 4.10
CA SER A 325 1.92 13.91 4.97
C SER A 325 2.96 13.12 4.16
N THR A 326 2.53 12.16 3.32
CA THR A 326 3.44 11.25 2.60
C THR A 326 4.31 11.94 1.55
N VAL A 327 3.81 12.98 0.90
CA VAL A 327 4.61 13.78 -0.06
C VAL A 327 5.67 14.59 0.69
N ALA A 328 5.25 15.25 1.77
CA ALA A 328 6.15 16.10 2.53
C ALA A 328 7.24 15.28 3.28
N THR A 329 6.92 14.09 3.82
CA THR A 329 7.91 13.21 4.45
C THR A 329 8.94 12.71 3.46
N SER A 330 8.52 12.33 2.26
CA SER A 330 9.43 11.92 1.19
C SER A 330 10.34 13.07 0.76
N ALA A 331 9.80 14.26 0.53
CA ALA A 331 10.56 15.45 0.15
C ALA A 331 11.50 15.91 1.26
N TYR A 332 11.05 15.91 2.53
CA TYR A 332 11.89 16.28 3.68
C TYR A 332 13.02 15.28 3.93
N THR A 333 12.75 13.99 3.72
CA THR A 333 13.79 12.95 3.77
C THR A 333 14.83 13.19 2.68
N ALA A 334 14.41 13.55 1.46
CA ALA A 334 15.32 13.84 0.36
C ALA A 334 16.22 15.06 0.63
N ASP A 335 15.70 16.09 1.31
CA ASP A 335 16.49 17.28 1.68
C ASP A 335 17.58 16.97 2.73
N ILE A 336 17.31 16.02 3.65
CA ILE A 336 18.20 15.75 4.78
C ILE A 336 19.18 14.61 4.48
N ALA A 337 18.76 13.64 3.67
CA ALA A 337 19.57 12.48 3.34
C ALA A 337 20.79 12.88 2.49
N LYS A 338 21.95 12.27 2.78
CA LYS A 338 23.13 12.42 1.94
C LYS A 338 22.86 11.81 0.55
N LYS A 339 23.34 12.44 -0.51
CA LYS A 339 23.13 11.99 -1.89
C LYS A 339 23.53 10.52 -2.10
N GLU A 340 24.63 10.09 -1.49
CA GLU A 340 25.16 8.72 -1.56
C GLU A 340 24.28 7.71 -0.81
N GLN A 341 23.44 8.17 0.12
CA GLN A 341 22.55 7.34 0.96
C GLN A 341 21.08 7.53 0.64
N MET A 342 20.74 8.28 -0.44
CA MET A 342 19.36 8.61 -0.80
C MET A 342 18.50 7.34 -0.96
N GLY A 343 18.96 6.39 -1.76
CA GLY A 343 18.22 5.13 -1.99
C GLY A 343 18.00 4.33 -0.71
N ALA A 344 19.00 4.26 0.17
CA ALA A 344 18.89 3.58 1.45
C ALA A 344 17.94 4.30 2.42
N SER A 345 17.94 5.64 2.40
CA SER A 345 17.02 6.45 3.22
C SER A 345 15.56 6.28 2.77
N MET A 346 15.29 6.28 1.48
CA MET A 346 13.95 6.04 0.94
C MET A 346 13.50 4.59 1.18
N GLY A 347 14.42 3.62 1.10
CA GLY A 347 14.15 2.23 1.45
C GLY A 347 13.82 2.04 2.93
N ALA A 348 14.55 2.73 3.83
CA ALA A 348 14.25 2.73 5.26
C ALA A 348 12.87 3.33 5.55
N LEU A 349 12.52 4.43 4.88
CA LEU A 349 11.20 5.06 4.99
C LEU A 349 10.10 4.10 4.56
N SER A 350 10.26 3.41 3.43
CA SER A 350 9.30 2.41 2.94
C SER A 350 9.13 1.22 3.90
N SER A 351 10.21 0.76 4.54
CA SER A 351 10.14 -0.32 5.53
C SER A 351 9.34 0.09 6.76
N VAL A 352 9.53 1.33 7.22
CA VAL A 352 8.79 1.88 8.36
C VAL A 352 7.31 2.09 8.02
N MET A 353 7.00 2.47 6.80
CA MET A 353 5.65 2.53 6.25
C MET A 353 4.93 1.16 6.39
N ASP A 354 5.58 0.08 5.97
CA ASP A 354 4.99 -1.27 6.07
C ASP A 354 4.80 -1.73 7.53
N ILE A 355 5.71 -1.32 8.44
CA ILE A 355 5.54 -1.56 9.87
C ILE A 355 4.28 -0.86 10.39
N GLY A 356 4.08 0.43 10.05
CA GLY A 356 2.88 1.17 10.40
C GLY A 356 1.62 0.51 9.84
N HIS A 357 1.64 0.15 8.56
CA HIS A 357 0.51 -0.48 7.86
C HIS A 357 0.13 -1.87 8.43
N SER A 358 1.10 -2.60 8.98
CA SER A 358 0.88 -3.87 9.68
C SER A 358 0.40 -3.65 11.12
N ALA A 359 1.04 -2.74 11.87
CA ALA A 359 0.71 -2.47 13.26
C ALA A 359 -0.68 -1.82 13.43
N GLY A 360 -1.09 -0.98 12.48
CA GLY A 360 -2.38 -0.27 12.53
C GLY A 360 -3.58 -1.19 12.74
N PRO A 361 -3.89 -2.09 11.83
CA PRO A 361 -5.02 -2.99 12.00
C PRO A 361 -4.85 -3.95 13.20
N LEU A 362 -3.63 -4.40 13.48
CA LEU A 362 -3.35 -5.30 14.59
C LEU A 362 -3.70 -4.64 15.93
N VAL A 363 -3.14 -3.48 16.23
CA VAL A 363 -3.34 -2.79 17.50
C VAL A 363 -4.78 -2.26 17.62
N THR A 364 -5.28 -1.63 16.54
CA THR A 364 -6.65 -1.10 16.52
C THR A 364 -7.68 -2.22 16.66
N GLY A 365 -7.47 -3.40 16.05
CA GLY A 365 -8.38 -4.54 16.17
C GLY A 365 -8.45 -5.09 17.59
N ILE A 366 -7.34 -5.16 18.31
CA ILE A 366 -7.30 -5.56 19.73
C ILE A 366 -8.10 -4.56 20.59
N ILE A 367 -7.91 -3.25 20.34
CA ILE A 367 -8.63 -2.21 21.10
C ILE A 367 -10.12 -2.24 20.79
N ILE A 368 -10.50 -2.39 19.51
CA ILE A 368 -11.91 -2.49 19.09
C ILE A 368 -12.59 -3.70 19.75
N ALA A 369 -11.93 -4.84 19.78
CA ALA A 369 -12.49 -6.06 20.40
C ALA A 369 -12.79 -5.89 21.90
N GLY A 370 -12.01 -5.07 22.62
CA GLY A 370 -12.22 -4.81 24.04
C GLY A 370 -13.10 -3.59 24.37
N SER A 371 -13.11 -2.57 23.49
CA SER A 371 -13.65 -1.25 23.83
C SER A 371 -14.45 -0.59 22.68
N GLY A 372 -14.69 -1.30 21.59
CA GLY A 372 -15.47 -0.84 20.44
C GLY A 372 -14.75 0.10 19.47
N TYR A 373 -15.40 0.39 18.34
CA TYR A 373 -14.83 1.17 17.23
C TYR A 373 -14.39 2.58 17.66
N GLY A 374 -15.15 3.23 18.54
CA GLY A 374 -14.81 4.56 19.05
C GLY A 374 -13.43 4.62 19.70
N ALA A 375 -13.14 3.64 20.58
CA ALA A 375 -11.87 3.54 21.26
C ALA A 375 -10.71 3.22 20.30
N GLY A 376 -10.93 2.34 19.32
CA GLY A 376 -9.93 1.97 18.33
C GLY A 376 -9.51 3.14 17.45
N PHE A 377 -10.46 3.91 16.94
CA PHE A 377 -10.16 5.09 16.12
C PHE A 377 -9.59 6.25 16.95
N LEU A 378 -10.05 6.43 18.18
CA LEU A 378 -9.46 7.40 19.10
C LEU A 378 -7.99 7.05 19.42
N ALA A 379 -7.67 5.78 19.64
CA ALA A 379 -6.30 5.33 19.84
C ALA A 379 -5.42 5.64 18.62
N SER A 380 -5.93 5.42 17.40
CA SER A 380 -5.23 5.78 16.16
C SER A 380 -4.97 7.28 16.07
N PHE A 381 -5.95 8.12 16.44
CA PHE A 381 -5.75 9.57 16.55
C PHE A 381 -4.68 9.95 17.58
N LEU A 382 -4.73 9.35 18.77
CA LEU A 382 -3.77 9.65 19.84
C LEU A 382 -2.34 9.30 19.41
N ILE A 383 -2.15 8.17 18.71
CA ILE A 383 -0.84 7.80 18.15
C ILE A 383 -0.35 8.84 17.16
N THR A 384 -1.21 9.30 16.21
CA THR A 384 -0.83 10.34 15.25
C THR A 384 -0.54 11.67 15.93
N ALA A 385 -1.29 12.05 16.96
CA ALA A 385 -1.08 13.28 17.72
C ALA A 385 0.22 13.24 18.53
N VAL A 386 0.53 12.14 19.20
CA VAL A 386 1.80 11.95 19.94
C VAL A 386 2.99 12.02 19.00
N VAL A 387 2.90 11.34 17.83
CA VAL A 387 3.97 11.39 16.83
C VAL A 387 4.11 12.79 16.23
N CYS A 388 3.01 13.51 16.01
CA CYS A 388 3.05 14.90 15.58
C CYS A 388 3.80 15.78 16.59
N GLY A 389 3.49 15.67 17.88
CA GLY A 389 4.20 16.37 18.96
C GLY A 389 5.69 15.99 19.00
N PHE A 390 6.01 14.71 18.91
CA PHE A 390 7.40 14.23 18.84
C PHE A 390 8.14 14.79 17.62
N PHE A 391 7.50 14.84 16.45
CA PHE A 391 8.07 15.43 15.24
C PHE A 391 8.39 16.92 15.46
N VAL A 392 7.44 17.71 15.94
CA VAL A 392 7.63 19.15 16.23
C VAL A 392 8.83 19.38 17.16
N LEU A 393 8.93 18.60 18.24
CA LEU A 393 10.06 18.70 19.18
C LEU A 393 11.39 18.26 18.58
N SER A 394 11.35 17.31 17.63
CA SER A 394 12.55 16.74 17.01
C SER A 394 13.15 17.61 15.91
N VAL A 395 12.31 18.40 15.20
CA VAL A 395 12.75 19.24 14.09
C VAL A 395 12.91 20.71 14.45
N ARG A 396 12.62 21.09 15.69
CA ARG A 396 12.98 22.42 16.22
C ARG A 396 14.48 22.60 16.11
N ASP A 397 14.92 23.56 15.33
CA ASP A 397 16.32 23.99 15.33
C ASP A 397 16.63 24.61 16.69
N ARG A 398 17.63 24.05 17.41
CA ARG A 398 18.23 24.64 18.60
C ARG A 398 19.19 25.71 18.18
#